data_57480e7b091194cc3f651dc470b885af
#
_entry.id   57480e7b091194cc3f651dc470b885af
#
_cell.length_a   1.000
_cell.length_b   1.000
_cell.length_c   1.000
_cell.angle_alpha   90.00
_cell.angle_beta   90.00
_cell.angle_gamma   90.00
#
_symmetry.space_group_name_H-M   'P 1'
#
loop_
_entity.id
_entity.type
_entity.pdbx_description
1 polymer ?
#
loop_
_entity_poly.entity_id
_entity_poly.type
_entity_poly.pdbx_seq_one_letter_code
_entity_poly.pdbx_strand_id
1 'polypeptide(L)'
;MTTPGKQFYDRQLAFLEANDVEGLVPSQYVEDAVIVAFDFQRHGRAEILTHFHNYMAQLGYIKLQSTDKFTETDDSIFFEATVNTAHGVARVYDVFILNGEGKATHHFTGLLSFTPYAQQS
;
A
#
# COMPACT_ATOMS: atom_id res chain seq x y z
N MET A 1 -15.98 13.71 9.62
CA MET A 1 -15.46 14.36 8.41
C MET A 1 -14.20 13.67 7.97
N THR A 2 -14.13 13.29 6.68
CA THR A 2 -12.99 12.52 6.18
C THR A 2 -11.87 13.49 5.76
N THR A 3 -10.66 13.24 6.22
CA THR A 3 -9.49 14.03 5.87
C THR A 3 -8.92 13.60 4.52
N PRO A 4 -8.10 14.44 3.83
CA PRO A 4 -7.42 14.03 2.60
C PRO A 4 -6.55 12.78 2.78
N GLY A 5 -5.87 12.65 3.92
CA GLY A 5 -5.06 11.47 4.20
C GLY A 5 -5.90 10.21 4.34
N LYS A 6 -7.02 10.29 5.03
CA LYS A 6 -7.93 9.14 5.18
C LYS A 6 -8.58 8.78 3.85
N GLN A 7 -8.93 9.77 3.03
CA GLN A 7 -9.45 9.52 1.68
C GLN A 7 -8.42 8.80 0.81
N PHE A 8 -7.16 9.22 0.88
CA PHE A 8 -6.07 8.55 0.17
C PHE A 8 -5.95 7.08 0.61
N TYR A 9 -5.94 6.86 1.91
CA TYR A 9 -5.85 5.51 2.49
C TYR A 9 -7.00 4.62 2.01
N ASP A 10 -8.22 5.13 2.06
CA ASP A 10 -9.40 4.37 1.65
C ASP A 10 -9.35 4.01 0.16
N ARG A 11 -8.89 4.93 -0.70
CA ARG A 11 -8.72 4.66 -2.13
C ARG A 11 -7.64 3.61 -2.38
N GLN A 12 -6.51 3.72 -1.66
CA GLN A 12 -5.40 2.75 -1.79
C GLN A 12 -5.90 1.34 -1.50
N LEU A 13 -6.61 1.17 -0.40
CA LEU A 13 -7.18 -0.13 -0.02
C LEU A 13 -8.19 -0.63 -1.04
N ALA A 14 -9.08 0.24 -1.51
CA ALA A 14 -10.11 -0.15 -2.47
C ALA A 14 -9.49 -0.69 -3.77
N PHE A 15 -8.46 -0.03 -4.29
CA PHE A 15 -7.75 -0.50 -5.48
C PHE A 15 -7.07 -1.85 -5.24
N LEU A 16 -6.40 -1.99 -4.09
CA LEU A 16 -5.70 -3.24 -3.77
C LEU A 16 -6.68 -4.40 -3.58
N GLU A 17 -7.78 -4.18 -2.87
CA GLU A 17 -8.78 -5.23 -2.66
C GLU A 17 -9.48 -5.63 -3.95
N ALA A 18 -9.63 -4.68 -4.89
CA ALA A 18 -10.17 -4.96 -6.22
C ALA A 18 -9.13 -5.57 -7.17
N ASN A 19 -7.87 -5.65 -6.76
CA ASN A 19 -6.74 -6.04 -7.61
C ASN A 19 -6.67 -5.18 -8.88
N ASP A 20 -6.96 -3.88 -8.73
CA ASP A 20 -6.98 -2.92 -9.83
C ASP A 20 -5.69 -2.09 -9.81
N VAL A 21 -4.59 -2.72 -10.16
CA VAL A 21 -3.27 -2.10 -10.18
C VAL A 21 -3.19 -1.00 -11.24
N GLU A 22 -3.83 -1.23 -12.39
CA GLU A 22 -3.84 -0.26 -13.49
C GLU A 22 -4.54 1.04 -13.10
N GLY A 23 -5.58 0.97 -12.27
CA GLY A 23 -6.26 2.15 -11.75
C GLY A 23 -5.52 2.79 -10.60
N LEU A 24 -4.89 1.97 -9.74
CA LEU A 24 -4.21 2.43 -8.54
C LEU A 24 -3.07 3.39 -8.84
N VAL A 25 -2.18 3.01 -9.77
CA VAL A 25 -0.93 3.73 -9.96
C VAL A 25 -1.15 5.16 -10.46
N PRO A 26 -1.91 5.42 -11.54
CA PRO A 26 -2.10 6.80 -11.97
C PRO A 26 -2.98 7.62 -11.03
N SER A 27 -3.85 6.97 -10.24
CA SER A 27 -4.72 7.68 -9.29
C SER A 27 -3.98 8.12 -8.04
N GLN A 28 -3.05 7.30 -7.55
CA GLN A 28 -2.45 7.46 -6.22
C GLN A 28 -1.02 7.98 -6.24
N TYR A 29 -0.30 7.88 -7.37
CA TYR A 29 1.12 8.25 -7.46
C TYR A 29 1.35 9.29 -8.52
N VAL A 30 2.23 10.28 -8.24
CA VAL A 30 2.71 11.21 -9.25
C VAL A 30 3.60 10.47 -10.25
N GLU A 31 3.85 11.09 -11.41
CA GLU A 31 4.58 10.43 -12.50
C GLU A 31 5.97 9.94 -12.07
N ASP A 32 6.69 10.74 -11.29
CA ASP A 32 8.04 10.44 -10.82
C ASP A 32 8.08 10.01 -9.35
N ALA A 33 6.98 9.46 -8.83
CA ALA A 33 6.92 8.97 -7.46
C ALA A 33 7.96 7.88 -7.19
N VAL A 34 8.32 7.74 -5.91
CA VAL A 34 9.32 6.76 -5.47
C VAL A 34 8.72 5.89 -4.38
N ILE A 35 8.88 4.57 -4.48
CA ILE A 35 8.62 3.64 -3.39
C ILE A 35 9.96 3.22 -2.81
N VAL A 36 10.09 3.26 -1.48
CA VAL A 36 11.33 2.94 -0.77
C VAL A 36 11.03 1.90 0.30
N ALA A 37 11.73 0.80 0.25
CA ALA A 37 11.77 -0.20 1.32
C ALA A 37 13.23 -0.45 1.69
N PHE A 38 13.47 -1.19 2.76
CA PHE A 38 14.85 -1.45 3.18
C PHE A 38 15.64 -2.29 2.16
N ASP A 39 14.93 -3.13 1.40
CA ASP A 39 15.56 -4.08 0.48
C ASP A 39 15.29 -3.75 -1.00
N PHE A 40 14.52 -2.71 -1.31
CA PHE A 40 14.30 -2.31 -2.70
C PHE A 40 13.86 -0.85 -2.82
N GLN A 41 13.96 -0.31 -4.04
CA GLN A 41 13.42 0.99 -4.44
C GLN A 41 12.78 0.86 -5.81
N ARG A 42 11.74 1.68 -6.05
CA ARG A 42 11.07 1.75 -7.36
C ARG A 42 10.88 3.22 -7.72
N HIS A 43 11.29 3.61 -8.91
CA HIS A 43 11.29 5.00 -9.35
C HIS A 43 10.36 5.17 -10.55
N GLY A 44 9.34 6.02 -10.40
CA GLY A 44 8.40 6.35 -11.46
C GLY A 44 7.27 5.34 -11.60
N ARG A 45 6.20 5.80 -12.28
CA ARG A 45 4.97 4.99 -12.42
C ARG A 45 5.20 3.65 -13.11
N ALA A 46 6.09 3.58 -14.10
CA ALA A 46 6.32 2.32 -14.82
C ALA A 46 6.88 1.24 -13.89
N GLU A 47 7.88 1.59 -13.08
CA GLU A 47 8.46 0.64 -12.12
C GLU A 47 7.47 0.32 -11.00
N ILE A 48 6.70 1.32 -10.54
CA ILE A 48 5.69 1.12 -9.51
C ILE A 48 4.59 0.19 -10.00
N LEU A 49 4.16 0.34 -11.24
CA LEU A 49 3.15 -0.54 -11.84
C LEU A 49 3.64 -1.99 -11.88
N THR A 50 4.87 -2.21 -12.36
CA THR A 50 5.48 -3.54 -12.38
C THR A 50 5.58 -4.12 -10.97
N HIS A 51 5.98 -3.28 -10.00
CA HIS A 51 6.08 -3.69 -8.60
C HIS A 51 4.73 -4.20 -8.08
N PHE A 52 3.64 -3.47 -8.30
CA PHE A 52 2.33 -3.87 -7.80
C PHE A 52 1.77 -5.09 -8.54
N HIS A 53 2.04 -5.24 -9.83
CA HIS A 53 1.66 -6.47 -10.55
C HIS A 53 2.34 -7.69 -9.93
N ASN A 54 3.64 -7.61 -9.65
CA ASN A 54 4.39 -8.70 -9.04
C ASN A 54 3.92 -8.95 -7.61
N TYR A 55 3.69 -7.89 -6.86
CA TYR A 55 3.22 -7.95 -5.48
C TYR A 55 1.87 -8.67 -5.38
N MET A 56 0.91 -8.26 -6.21
CA MET A 56 -0.41 -8.88 -6.21
C MET A 56 -0.38 -10.31 -6.73
N ALA A 57 0.46 -10.61 -7.72
CA ALA A 57 0.64 -11.99 -8.21
C ALA A 57 1.20 -12.89 -7.11
N GLN A 58 2.13 -12.37 -6.30
CA GLN A 58 2.75 -13.11 -5.20
C GLN A 58 1.76 -13.34 -4.06
N LEU A 59 0.95 -12.34 -3.72
CA LEU A 59 0.01 -12.42 -2.61
C LEU A 59 -1.31 -13.11 -2.96
N GLY A 60 -1.69 -13.13 -4.22
CA GLY A 60 -2.96 -13.66 -4.69
C GLY A 60 -4.11 -12.68 -4.52
N TYR A 61 -4.31 -12.18 -3.32
CA TYR A 61 -5.27 -11.11 -3.02
C TYR A 61 -4.84 -10.38 -1.74
N ILE A 62 -5.44 -9.21 -1.54
CA ILE A 62 -5.31 -8.47 -0.27
C ILE A 62 -6.71 -8.14 0.22
N LYS A 63 -6.95 -8.39 1.50
CA LYS A 63 -8.18 -7.96 2.17
C LYS A 63 -7.81 -7.41 3.54
N LEU A 64 -8.21 -6.17 3.81
CA LEU A 64 -7.93 -5.53 5.10
C LEU A 64 -8.62 -6.29 6.22
N GLN A 65 -7.85 -6.69 7.23
CA GLN A 65 -8.38 -7.24 8.47
C GLN A 65 -8.57 -6.12 9.50
N SER A 66 -7.56 -5.28 9.68
CA SER A 66 -7.62 -4.17 10.63
C SER A 66 -6.61 -3.10 10.28
N THR A 67 -6.97 -1.85 10.58
CA THR A 67 -6.03 -0.73 10.63
C THR A 67 -5.59 -0.61 12.08
N ASP A 68 -4.34 -0.98 12.36
CA ASP A 68 -3.86 -1.12 13.73
C ASP A 68 -3.42 0.22 14.30
N LYS A 69 -2.81 1.07 13.47
CA LYS A 69 -2.39 2.42 13.81
C LYS A 69 -2.55 3.33 12.61
N PHE A 70 -2.93 4.56 12.86
CA PHE A 70 -3.06 5.56 11.79
C PHE A 70 -2.81 6.94 12.35
N THR A 71 -1.93 7.69 11.70
CA THR A 71 -1.71 9.11 11.99
C THR A 71 -1.49 9.86 10.68
N GLU A 72 -1.74 11.16 10.70
CA GLU A 72 -1.56 11.99 9.52
C GLU A 72 -1.12 13.39 9.88
N THR A 73 -0.46 14.03 8.91
CA THR A 73 -0.18 15.47 8.92
C THR A 73 -0.88 16.09 7.71
N ASP A 74 -0.62 17.38 7.43
CA ASP A 74 -1.24 18.04 6.28
C ASP A 74 -0.82 17.39 4.94
N ASP A 75 0.35 16.79 4.88
CA ASP A 75 0.91 16.24 3.63
C ASP A 75 1.45 14.81 3.78
N SER A 76 1.08 14.09 4.83
CA SER A 76 1.56 12.72 4.99
C SER A 76 0.59 11.86 5.79
N ILE A 77 0.69 10.54 5.57
CA ILE A 77 0.02 9.55 6.42
C ILE A 77 1.04 8.49 6.81
N PHE A 78 0.84 7.93 8.00
CA PHE A 78 1.61 6.82 8.51
C PHE A 78 0.65 5.84 9.18
N PHE A 79 0.72 4.56 8.77
CA PHE A 79 -0.18 3.57 9.34
C PHE A 79 0.49 2.21 9.43
N GLU A 80 -0.07 1.38 10.32
CA GLU A 80 0.16 -0.06 10.37
C GLU A 80 -1.17 -0.75 10.11
N ALA A 81 -1.14 -1.78 9.29
CA ALA A 81 -2.35 -2.52 8.93
C ALA A 81 -2.07 -4.01 8.91
N THR A 82 -3.11 -4.78 9.22
CA THR A 82 -3.11 -6.23 9.11
C THR A 82 -4.00 -6.61 7.95
N VAL A 83 -3.44 -7.38 7.00
CA VAL A 83 -4.15 -7.79 5.79
C VAL A 83 -4.11 -9.30 5.63
N ASN A 84 -5.20 -9.85 5.12
CA ASN A 84 -5.27 -11.25 4.71
C ASN A 84 -4.82 -11.36 3.25
N THR A 85 -4.04 -12.40 2.98
CA THR A 85 -3.60 -12.75 1.63
C THR A 85 -3.99 -14.20 1.34
N ALA A 86 -3.69 -14.68 0.13
CA ALA A 86 -3.94 -16.10 -0.21
C ALA A 86 -3.08 -17.06 0.61
N HIS A 87 -1.97 -16.60 1.18
CA HIS A 87 -0.96 -17.46 1.82
C HIS A 87 -0.84 -17.28 3.33
N GLY A 88 -1.39 -16.23 3.88
CA GLY A 88 -1.28 -15.94 5.30
C GLY A 88 -1.69 -14.52 5.63
N VAL A 89 -1.39 -14.12 6.86
CA VAL A 89 -1.73 -12.80 7.40
C VAL A 89 -0.47 -11.96 7.50
N ALA A 90 -0.47 -10.79 6.89
CA ALA A 90 0.66 -9.88 6.90
C ALA A 90 0.34 -8.63 7.72
N ARG A 91 1.30 -8.20 8.57
CA ARG A 91 1.28 -6.87 9.18
C ARG A 91 2.30 -6.01 8.47
N VAL A 92 1.86 -4.86 8.01
CA VAL A 92 2.69 -3.95 7.23
C VAL A 92 2.64 -2.55 7.81
N TYR A 93 3.67 -1.75 7.52
CA TYR A 93 3.63 -0.31 7.77
C TYR A 93 3.88 0.43 6.46
N ASP A 94 3.28 1.60 6.35
CA ASP A 94 3.40 2.44 5.16
C ASP A 94 3.39 3.91 5.57
N VAL A 95 4.25 4.69 4.93
CA VAL A 95 4.26 6.15 5.02
C VAL A 95 4.11 6.70 3.61
N PHE A 96 3.15 7.59 3.42
CA PHE A 96 2.96 8.28 2.14
C PHE A 96 3.16 9.78 2.35
N ILE A 97 3.97 10.38 1.49
CA ILE A 97 4.07 11.83 1.38
C ILE A 97 3.19 12.26 0.22
N LEU A 98 2.26 13.17 0.47
CA LEU A 98 1.23 13.56 -0.50
C LEU A 98 1.45 14.99 -0.98
N ASN A 99 1.15 15.24 -2.25
CA ASN A 99 1.16 16.60 -2.79
C ASN A 99 -0.20 17.28 -2.62
N GLY A 100 -0.34 18.51 -3.11
CA GLY A 100 -1.58 19.28 -2.99
C GLY A 100 -2.77 18.69 -3.74
N GLU A 101 -2.54 17.73 -4.65
CA GLU A 101 -3.59 17.04 -5.40
C GLU A 101 -3.98 15.70 -4.75
N GLY A 102 -3.41 15.39 -3.61
CA GLY A 102 -3.70 14.13 -2.90
C GLY A 102 -3.05 12.91 -3.51
N LYS A 103 -1.92 13.09 -4.22
CA LYS A 103 -1.17 11.97 -4.81
C LYS A 103 0.16 11.82 -4.10
N ALA A 104 0.64 10.57 -4.02
CA ALA A 104 1.90 10.26 -3.35
C ALA A 104 3.09 10.66 -4.21
N THR A 105 4.02 11.38 -3.60
CA THR A 105 5.35 11.65 -4.16
C THR A 105 6.36 10.62 -3.65
N HIS A 106 6.18 10.16 -2.41
CA HIS A 106 7.02 9.16 -1.77
C HIS A 106 6.16 8.17 -1.01
N HIS A 107 6.54 6.90 -1.08
CA HIS A 107 5.88 5.83 -0.35
C HIS A 107 6.96 4.97 0.31
N PHE A 108 7.03 4.99 1.63
CA PHE A 108 7.94 4.16 2.42
C PHE A 108 7.14 2.99 2.96
N THR A 109 7.64 1.77 2.79
CA THR A 109 6.87 0.57 3.14
C THR A 109 7.75 -0.51 3.73
N GLY A 110 7.15 -1.36 4.54
CA GLY A 110 7.84 -2.51 5.09
C GLY A 110 6.88 -3.53 5.68
N LEU A 111 7.42 -4.75 5.86
CA LEU A 111 6.71 -5.87 6.44
C LEU A 111 7.13 -6.00 7.90
N LEU A 112 6.15 -5.94 8.81
CA LEU A 112 6.39 -6.15 10.25
C LEU A 112 6.39 -7.62 10.59
N SER A 113 5.41 -8.39 10.05
CA SER A 113 5.32 -9.81 10.30
C SER A 113 4.48 -10.48 9.23
N PHE A 114 4.72 -11.77 9.02
CA PHE A 114 3.90 -12.60 8.15
C PHE A 114 3.67 -13.94 8.84
N THR A 115 2.39 -14.30 8.99
CA THR A 115 1.99 -15.55 9.62
C THR A 115 1.30 -16.41 8.59
N PRO A 116 1.97 -17.46 8.07
CA PRO A 116 1.33 -18.37 7.11
C PRO A 116 0.11 -19.05 7.73
N TYR A 117 -0.87 -19.37 6.90
CA TYR A 117 -1.99 -20.20 7.36
C TYR A 117 -1.46 -21.58 7.75
N ALA A 118 -2.07 -22.17 8.78
CA ALA A 118 -1.67 -23.48 9.23
C ALA A 118 -1.86 -24.51 8.10
N GLN A 119 -0.83 -25.31 7.86
CA GLN A 119 -0.93 -26.38 6.90
C GLN A 119 -1.70 -27.54 7.53
N GLN A 120 -2.66 -28.06 6.78
CA GLN A 120 -3.34 -29.28 7.18
C GLN A 120 -2.50 -30.48 6.74
N SER A 121 -2.22 -31.31 7.69
CA SER A 121 -1.48 -32.56 7.41
C SER A 121 -2.41 -33.66 6.92
#